data_ed5678afd2493756bf2690dc44c4c228
#
_entry.id   ed5678afd2493756bf2690dc44c4c228
#
_cell.length_a   1.000
_cell.length_b   1.000
_cell.length_c   1.000
_cell.angle_alpha   90.00
_cell.angle_beta   90.00
_cell.angle_gamma   90.00
#
_symmetry.space_group_name_H-M   'P 1'
#
loop_
_entity.id
_entity.type
_entity.pdbx_description
1 polymer ?
#
loop_
_entity_poly.entity_id
_entity_poly.type
_entity_poly.pdbx_seq_one_letter_code
_entity_poly.pdbx_strand_id
1 'polypeptide(L)'
;IKKFPFLIGNAIGGGVHSSGKRPDFQEFWFIAKTKKFSTNVRLNHLGYLLVNKYLKSKTRNDEGAWTTDKDNESVISVMDCAKDYINKRYGNVIDIGIDCAASSFYKNGFYVYKNKKQKLNKEKQIKYISYLAKKYNLHAIEDGLNENDFEGFRKLKQKNKNKLIIGDDLIATNPERLLKAIKSKSINAVIIKPNQIGSLLVVKKVIELAKKNHIKTIMSHRSGETNDFAIADLAIAWQCDYIKAGIFGKEREAKLKRLIWIEKNN
;
A
#
# COMPACT_ATOMS: atom_id res chain seq x y z
N ILE A 1 -20.44 -10.50 -11.11
CA ILE A 1 -19.57 -9.78 -10.14
C ILE A 1 -19.96 -8.31 -10.13
N LYS A 2 -20.26 -7.75 -8.94
CA LYS A 2 -20.69 -6.34 -8.82
C LYS A 2 -19.56 -5.34 -9.11
N LYS A 3 -18.33 -5.65 -8.65
CA LYS A 3 -17.17 -4.76 -8.77
C LYS A 3 -15.86 -5.54 -8.67
N PHE A 4 -14.88 -5.17 -9.50
CA PHE A 4 -13.49 -5.61 -9.33
C PHE A 4 -12.75 -4.68 -8.37
N PRO A 5 -11.80 -5.20 -7.56
CA PRO A 5 -10.95 -4.36 -6.72
C PRO A 5 -10.02 -3.49 -7.57
N PHE A 6 -9.69 -2.29 -7.09
CA PHE A 6 -8.60 -1.51 -7.67
C PHE A 6 -7.25 -2.14 -7.33
N LEU A 7 -6.28 -2.03 -8.22
CA LEU A 7 -4.96 -2.65 -8.05
C LEU A 7 -3.99 -1.67 -7.40
N ILE A 8 -3.37 -2.12 -6.30
CA ILE A 8 -2.20 -1.51 -5.66
C ILE A 8 -0.98 -2.37 -6.01
N GLY A 9 -0.01 -1.78 -6.67
CA GLY A 9 1.22 -2.47 -7.08
C GLY A 9 2.47 -1.80 -6.53
N ASN A 10 3.32 -2.56 -5.82
CA ASN A 10 4.59 -2.09 -5.31
C ASN A 10 5.61 -1.95 -6.46
N ALA A 11 6.00 -0.71 -6.76
CA ALA A 11 6.93 -0.41 -7.85
C ALA A 11 8.37 -0.23 -7.38
N ILE A 12 8.57 0.37 -6.20
CA ILE A 12 9.87 0.62 -5.60
C ILE A 12 9.83 0.18 -4.15
N GLY A 13 10.80 -0.64 -3.76
CA GLY A 13 10.91 -1.17 -2.40
C GLY A 13 12.05 -0.52 -1.60
N GLY A 14 11.83 -0.44 -0.28
CA GLY A 14 12.79 0.06 0.69
C GLY A 14 12.66 -0.66 2.03
N GLY A 15 12.86 0.07 3.13
CA GLY A 15 12.69 -0.44 4.49
C GLY A 15 13.42 -1.75 4.74
N VAL A 16 12.74 -2.68 5.40
CA VAL A 16 13.32 -3.99 5.76
C VAL A 16 13.41 -4.97 4.59
N HIS A 17 12.65 -4.76 3.50
CA HIS A 17 12.64 -5.60 2.30
C HIS A 17 13.79 -5.33 1.33
N SER A 18 14.67 -4.38 1.63
CA SER A 18 15.82 -4.05 0.80
C SER A 18 17.10 -4.04 1.62
N SER A 19 18.26 -4.26 0.99
CA SER A 19 19.58 -4.25 1.63
C SER A 19 20.36 -2.97 1.29
N GLY A 20 21.40 -2.65 2.05
CA GLY A 20 22.27 -1.50 1.80
C GLY A 20 21.61 -0.14 2.06
N LYS A 21 22.07 0.92 1.38
CA LYS A 21 21.47 2.26 1.41
C LYS A 21 20.18 2.22 0.61
N ARG A 22 19.09 2.70 1.19
CA ARG A 22 17.73 2.58 0.65
C ARG A 22 16.79 3.63 1.23
N PRO A 23 15.60 3.86 0.64
CA PRO A 23 14.57 4.66 1.30
C PRO A 23 14.16 3.98 2.62
N ASP A 24 13.80 4.78 3.63
CA ASP A 24 13.39 4.26 4.94
C ASP A 24 11.96 3.70 4.92
N PHE A 25 11.09 4.21 4.03
CA PHE A 25 9.76 3.65 3.80
C PHE A 25 9.84 2.32 3.07
N GLN A 26 8.88 1.43 3.35
CA GLN A 26 8.91 0.05 2.90
C GLN A 26 8.50 -0.12 1.43
N GLU A 27 7.42 0.58 1.01
CA GLU A 27 6.88 0.43 -0.34
C GLU A 27 6.39 1.76 -0.92
N PHE A 28 6.51 1.86 -2.26
CA PHE A 28 6.00 2.98 -3.04
C PHE A 28 5.15 2.43 -4.19
N TRP A 29 3.86 2.78 -4.21
CA TRP A 29 2.86 2.13 -5.03
C TRP A 29 2.34 2.97 -6.16
N PHE A 30 1.95 2.29 -7.22
CA PHE A 30 0.93 2.75 -8.14
C PHE A 30 -0.44 2.17 -7.76
N ILE A 31 -1.48 3.00 -7.90
CA ILE A 31 -2.87 2.65 -7.62
C ILE A 31 -3.69 2.98 -8.87
N ALA A 32 -3.94 1.97 -9.71
CA ALA A 32 -4.73 2.15 -10.92
C ALA A 32 -6.22 1.95 -10.63
N LYS A 33 -7.06 2.86 -11.15
CA LYS A 33 -8.49 2.98 -10.81
C LYS A 33 -9.39 3.08 -12.03
N THR A 34 -9.18 2.22 -13.02
CA THR A 34 -10.10 2.12 -14.17
C THR A 34 -11.17 1.06 -13.92
N LYS A 35 -12.21 1.05 -14.76
CA LYS A 35 -13.28 0.05 -14.67
C LYS A 35 -12.82 -1.37 -14.98
N LYS A 36 -11.81 -1.53 -15.86
CA LYS A 36 -11.29 -2.84 -16.27
C LYS A 36 -10.04 -3.19 -15.44
N PHE A 37 -10.06 -4.34 -14.77
CA PHE A 37 -8.94 -4.82 -13.97
C PHE A 37 -7.68 -5.07 -14.82
N SER A 38 -7.85 -5.66 -16.01
CA SER A 38 -6.78 -5.86 -16.99
C SER A 38 -6.08 -4.55 -17.40
N THR A 39 -6.84 -3.45 -17.51
CA THR A 39 -6.26 -2.11 -17.74
C THR A 39 -5.46 -1.64 -16.51
N ASN A 40 -5.96 -1.88 -15.29
CA ASN A 40 -5.25 -1.52 -14.06
C ASN A 40 -3.90 -2.24 -13.96
N VAL A 41 -3.83 -3.52 -14.35
CA VAL A 41 -2.58 -4.29 -14.42
C VAL A 41 -1.60 -3.66 -15.41
N ARG A 42 -2.06 -3.31 -16.62
CA ARG A 42 -1.22 -2.68 -17.65
C ARG A 42 -0.68 -1.33 -17.21
N LEU A 43 -1.50 -0.49 -16.57
CA LEU A 43 -1.09 0.82 -16.07
C LEU A 43 -0.05 0.71 -14.95
N ASN A 44 -0.24 -0.22 -14.00
CA ASN A 44 0.75 -0.50 -12.95
C ASN A 44 2.09 -0.97 -13.58
N HIS A 45 2.03 -1.88 -14.55
CA HIS A 45 3.23 -2.34 -15.24
C HIS A 45 3.93 -1.21 -16.04
N LEU A 46 3.16 -0.36 -16.71
CA LEU A 46 3.72 0.82 -17.39
C LEU A 46 4.43 1.75 -16.39
N GLY A 47 3.80 2.06 -15.25
CA GLY A 47 4.41 2.85 -14.19
C GLY A 47 5.69 2.22 -13.66
N TYR A 48 5.68 0.90 -13.42
CA TYR A 48 6.85 0.13 -13.00
C TYR A 48 8.04 0.22 -13.99
N LEU A 49 7.77 0.17 -15.28
CA LEU A 49 8.81 0.34 -16.31
C LEU A 49 9.30 1.79 -16.38
N LEU A 50 8.39 2.77 -16.27
CA LEU A 50 8.74 4.18 -16.32
C LEU A 50 9.65 4.59 -15.15
N VAL A 51 9.32 4.18 -13.92
CA VAL A 51 10.19 4.53 -12.78
C VAL A 51 11.60 3.99 -12.95
N ASN A 52 11.78 2.81 -13.57
CA ASN A 52 13.12 2.26 -13.80
C ASN A 52 13.93 3.02 -14.84
N LYS A 53 13.30 3.72 -15.79
CA LYS A 53 14.02 4.64 -16.70
C LYS A 53 14.73 5.76 -15.92
N TYR A 54 14.13 6.23 -14.82
CA TYR A 54 14.73 7.25 -13.95
C TYR A 54 15.71 6.67 -12.93
N LEU A 55 15.38 5.50 -12.36
CA LEU A 55 16.22 4.86 -11.33
C LEU A 55 17.43 4.17 -11.90
N LYS A 56 17.33 3.59 -13.12
CA LYS A 56 18.33 2.73 -13.73
C LYS A 56 18.75 1.57 -12.82
N SER A 57 17.80 1.08 -11.99
CA SER A 57 18.03 -0.03 -11.07
C SER A 57 18.23 -1.35 -11.85
N LYS A 58 19.19 -2.15 -11.38
CA LYS A 58 19.45 -3.51 -11.91
C LYS A 58 18.93 -4.59 -10.98
N THR A 59 18.48 -4.24 -9.80
CA THR A 59 18.08 -5.17 -8.73
C THR A 59 16.64 -4.94 -8.28
N ARG A 60 16.05 -6.00 -7.72
CA ARG A 60 14.72 -6.01 -7.13
C ARG A 60 14.80 -6.57 -5.72
N ASN A 61 13.84 -6.19 -4.89
CA ASN A 61 13.67 -6.76 -3.58
C ASN A 61 12.88 -8.10 -3.64
N ASP A 62 12.59 -8.68 -2.48
CA ASP A 62 11.84 -9.93 -2.30
C ASP A 62 10.39 -9.87 -2.83
N GLU A 63 9.84 -8.67 -3.01
CA GLU A 63 8.51 -8.45 -3.59
C GLU A 63 8.52 -8.12 -5.10
N GLY A 64 9.69 -8.17 -5.74
CA GLY A 64 9.85 -7.86 -7.15
C GLY A 64 9.85 -6.35 -7.47
N ALA A 65 9.86 -5.49 -6.46
CA ALA A 65 9.95 -4.04 -6.62
C ALA A 65 11.40 -3.59 -6.87
N TRP A 66 11.57 -2.50 -7.63
CA TRP A 66 12.89 -1.94 -7.90
C TRP A 66 13.55 -1.42 -6.61
N THR A 67 14.84 -1.65 -6.47
CA THR A 67 15.64 -1.10 -5.36
C THR A 67 16.37 0.17 -5.75
N THR A 68 16.68 1.05 -4.78
CA THR A 68 17.41 2.31 -5.01
C THR A 68 18.05 2.79 -3.71
N ASP A 69 19.10 3.60 -3.82
CA ASP A 69 19.77 4.26 -2.69
C ASP A 69 19.18 5.65 -2.37
N LYS A 70 18.20 6.11 -3.15
CA LYS A 70 17.53 7.40 -2.96
C LYS A 70 16.75 7.45 -1.64
N ASP A 71 16.55 8.66 -1.13
CA ASP A 71 15.67 8.88 0.02
C ASP A 71 14.18 8.83 -0.36
N ASN A 72 13.31 8.79 0.66
CA ASN A 72 11.86 8.66 0.48
C ASN A 72 11.27 9.73 -0.46
N GLU A 73 11.67 10.98 -0.28
CA GLU A 73 11.10 12.09 -1.05
C GLU A 73 11.56 12.05 -2.52
N SER A 74 12.82 11.72 -2.77
CA SER A 74 13.35 11.52 -4.12
C SER A 74 12.64 10.36 -4.84
N VAL A 75 12.34 9.27 -4.13
CA VAL A 75 11.57 8.15 -4.69
C VAL A 75 10.14 8.57 -5.02
N ILE A 76 9.46 9.27 -4.12
CA ILE A 76 8.09 9.77 -4.38
C ILE A 76 8.09 10.72 -5.58
N SER A 77 9.10 11.57 -5.74
CA SER A 77 9.23 12.47 -6.89
C SER A 77 9.34 11.70 -8.22
N VAL A 78 10.10 10.61 -8.25
CA VAL A 78 10.19 9.73 -9.44
C VAL A 78 8.83 9.07 -9.73
N MET A 79 8.12 8.61 -8.70
CA MET A 79 6.78 8.03 -8.84
C MET A 79 5.78 9.06 -9.38
N ASP A 80 5.87 10.29 -8.88
CA ASP A 80 5.01 11.41 -9.28
C ASP A 80 5.20 11.77 -10.76
N CYS A 81 6.45 11.87 -11.21
CA CYS A 81 6.76 12.09 -12.64
C CYS A 81 6.17 10.97 -13.53
N ALA A 82 6.29 9.70 -13.11
CA ALA A 82 5.74 8.58 -13.87
C ALA A 82 4.20 8.59 -13.87
N LYS A 83 3.57 8.91 -12.73
CA LYS A 83 2.11 9.11 -12.62
C LYS A 83 1.62 10.20 -13.56
N ASP A 84 2.29 11.36 -13.56
CA ASP A 84 1.90 12.50 -14.39
C ASP A 84 2.03 12.18 -15.88
N TYR A 85 3.09 11.48 -16.30
CA TYR A 85 3.23 11.00 -17.67
C TYR A 85 2.06 10.11 -18.10
N ILE A 86 1.67 9.15 -17.24
CA ILE A 86 0.57 8.23 -17.52
C ILE A 86 -0.76 9.01 -17.57
N ASN A 87 -1.03 9.85 -16.57
CA ASN A 87 -2.29 10.57 -16.46
C ASN A 87 -2.47 11.60 -17.58
N LYS A 88 -1.40 12.23 -18.04
CA LYS A 88 -1.43 13.13 -19.22
C LYS A 88 -1.85 12.38 -20.50
N ARG A 89 -1.48 11.09 -20.62
CA ARG A 89 -1.74 10.29 -21.82
C ARG A 89 -3.09 9.56 -21.78
N TYR A 90 -3.53 9.11 -20.60
CA TYR A 90 -4.68 8.21 -20.45
C TYR A 90 -5.80 8.78 -19.59
N GLY A 91 -5.70 10.05 -19.13
CA GLY A 91 -6.60 10.66 -18.15
C GLY A 91 -6.19 10.30 -16.71
N ASN A 92 -6.93 10.79 -15.73
CA ASN A 92 -6.65 10.56 -14.30
C ASN A 92 -6.97 9.13 -13.86
N VAL A 93 -6.18 8.16 -14.33
CA VAL A 93 -6.41 6.71 -14.18
C VAL A 93 -5.51 6.04 -13.14
N ILE A 94 -4.44 6.73 -12.71
CA ILE A 94 -3.46 6.17 -11.77
C ILE A 94 -3.06 7.21 -10.72
N ASP A 95 -2.95 6.76 -9.48
CA ASP A 95 -2.43 7.53 -8.35
C ASP A 95 -1.19 6.85 -7.78
N ILE A 96 -0.57 7.50 -6.79
CA ILE A 96 0.54 6.97 -6.00
C ILE A 96 0.19 6.92 -4.51
N GLY A 97 0.79 5.98 -3.81
CA GLY A 97 0.70 5.81 -2.37
C GLY A 97 2.00 5.27 -1.79
N ILE A 98 2.08 5.24 -0.48
CA ILE A 98 3.24 4.77 0.28
C ILE A 98 2.82 3.84 1.41
N ASP A 99 3.67 2.85 1.70
CA ASP A 99 3.69 2.14 2.97
C ASP A 99 4.95 2.55 3.73
N CYS A 100 4.76 3.20 4.85
CA CYS A 100 5.87 3.63 5.67
C CYS A 100 6.45 2.49 6.50
N ALA A 101 5.64 1.52 6.93
CA ALA A 101 5.96 0.50 7.93
C ALA A 101 6.73 1.12 9.12
N ALA A 102 6.20 2.23 9.65
CA ALA A 102 6.95 3.14 10.51
C ALA A 102 7.36 2.53 11.85
N SER A 103 6.73 1.45 12.29
CA SER A 103 7.14 0.67 13.44
C SER A 103 8.56 0.12 13.31
N SER A 104 8.99 -0.21 12.07
CA SER A 104 10.31 -0.79 11.78
C SER A 104 11.49 0.15 12.08
N PHE A 105 11.26 1.46 12.04
CA PHE A 105 12.28 2.48 12.36
C PHE A 105 11.89 3.37 13.55
N TYR A 106 10.89 2.95 14.34
CA TYR A 106 10.53 3.62 15.59
C TYR A 106 11.35 3.09 16.76
N LYS A 107 12.08 3.97 17.48
CA LYS A 107 12.92 3.62 18.63
C LYS A 107 12.86 4.72 19.69
N ASN A 108 12.59 4.35 20.93
CA ASN A 108 12.63 5.24 22.10
C ASN A 108 11.87 6.56 21.89
N GLY A 109 10.65 6.49 21.35
CA GLY A 109 9.80 7.67 21.13
C GLY A 109 10.09 8.43 19.84
N PHE A 110 11.04 7.99 19.02
CA PHE A 110 11.45 8.68 17.79
C PHE A 110 11.41 7.77 16.55
N TYR A 111 11.07 8.34 15.42
CA TYR A 111 11.22 7.75 14.08
C TYR A 111 12.62 8.08 13.56
N VAL A 112 13.46 7.05 13.41
CA VAL A 112 14.88 7.18 13.09
C VAL A 112 15.12 6.88 11.62
N TYR A 113 15.21 7.92 10.82
CA TYR A 113 15.51 7.84 9.40
C TYR A 113 17.00 7.65 9.16
N LYS A 114 17.37 6.50 8.60
CA LYS A 114 18.78 6.15 8.36
C LYS A 114 19.35 6.86 7.14
N ASN A 115 18.55 6.96 6.04
CA ASN A 115 19.02 7.55 4.80
C ASN A 115 19.38 9.04 4.97
N LYS A 116 18.50 9.82 5.59
CA LYS A 116 18.72 11.27 5.88
C LYS A 116 19.37 11.55 7.23
N LYS A 117 19.73 10.51 8.02
CA LYS A 117 20.29 10.65 9.38
C LYS A 117 19.46 11.59 10.28
N GLN A 118 18.15 11.44 10.26
CA GLN A 118 17.18 12.33 10.91
C GLN A 118 16.37 11.56 11.97
N LYS A 119 16.05 12.24 13.09
CA LYS A 119 15.13 11.73 14.12
C LYS A 119 13.92 12.65 14.24
N LEU A 120 12.73 12.07 14.17
CA LEU A 120 11.46 12.79 14.29
C LEU A 120 10.67 12.26 15.49
N ASN A 121 10.16 13.15 16.34
CA ASN A 121 9.12 12.79 17.28
C ASN A 121 7.76 12.63 16.54
N LYS A 122 6.72 12.19 17.25
CA LYS A 122 5.39 11.95 16.70
C LYS A 122 4.85 13.14 15.88
N GLU A 123 4.91 14.34 16.43
CA GLU A 123 4.35 15.53 15.82
C GLU A 123 5.08 15.90 14.52
N LYS A 124 6.41 15.81 14.54
CA LYS A 124 7.25 16.04 13.35
C LYS A 124 7.04 14.95 12.30
N GLN A 125 6.85 13.69 12.70
CA GLN A 125 6.53 12.57 11.82
C GLN A 125 5.19 12.82 11.09
N ILE A 126 4.13 13.19 11.82
CA ILE A 126 2.83 13.53 11.25
C ILE A 126 2.96 14.71 10.27
N LYS A 127 3.72 15.74 10.64
CA LYS A 127 3.97 16.90 9.76
C LYS A 127 4.70 16.48 8.49
N TYR A 128 5.74 15.67 8.59
CA TYR A 128 6.54 15.21 7.46
C TYR A 128 5.72 14.37 6.48
N ILE A 129 4.98 13.37 6.98
CA ILE A 129 4.12 12.55 6.12
C ILE A 129 3.03 13.40 5.46
N SER A 130 2.39 14.30 6.23
CA SER A 130 1.36 15.19 5.66
C SER A 130 1.91 16.16 4.63
N TYR A 131 3.16 16.63 4.79
CA TYR A 131 3.87 17.43 3.78
C TYR A 131 4.04 16.63 2.48
N LEU A 132 4.57 15.41 2.56
CA LEU A 132 4.73 14.54 1.39
C LEU A 132 3.39 14.24 0.71
N ALA A 133 2.37 13.93 1.49
CA ALA A 133 1.03 13.63 1.00
C ALA A 133 0.40 14.83 0.25
N LYS A 134 0.62 16.04 0.73
CA LYS A 134 0.15 17.27 0.09
C LYS A 134 0.96 17.59 -1.16
N LYS A 135 2.29 17.59 -1.05
CA LYS A 135 3.22 17.99 -2.12
C LYS A 135 3.06 17.12 -3.37
N TYR A 136 2.96 15.81 -3.19
CA TYR A 136 2.88 14.83 -4.28
C TYR A 136 1.46 14.29 -4.51
N ASN A 137 0.47 14.89 -3.88
CA ASN A 137 -0.92 14.46 -3.95
C ASN A 137 -1.10 12.94 -3.76
N LEU A 138 -0.45 12.35 -2.73
CA LEU A 138 -0.58 10.92 -2.45
C LEU A 138 -2.05 10.55 -2.24
N HIS A 139 -2.46 9.41 -2.78
CA HIS A 139 -3.80 8.86 -2.58
C HIS A 139 -3.91 8.09 -1.26
N ALA A 140 -2.84 7.41 -0.86
CA ALA A 140 -2.85 6.49 0.27
C ALA A 140 -1.55 6.56 1.08
N ILE A 141 -1.69 6.39 2.39
CA ILE A 141 -0.60 6.31 3.38
C ILE A 141 -0.89 5.12 4.28
N GLU A 142 -0.05 4.09 4.22
CA GLU A 142 -0.11 2.92 5.10
C GLU A 142 0.93 3.05 6.20
N ASP A 143 0.53 2.67 7.41
CA ASP A 143 1.37 2.55 8.61
C ASP A 143 2.38 3.69 8.81
N GLY A 144 1.88 4.94 8.70
CA GLY A 144 2.68 6.15 8.83
C GLY A 144 3.24 6.40 10.24
N LEU A 145 2.79 5.65 11.24
CA LEU A 145 3.16 5.79 12.65
C LEU A 145 3.34 4.40 13.29
N ASN A 146 3.83 4.38 14.54
CA ASN A 146 3.96 3.15 15.31
C ASN A 146 2.61 2.44 15.46
N GLU A 147 2.61 1.12 15.32
CA GLU A 147 1.44 0.22 15.32
C GLU A 147 0.56 0.27 16.57
N ASN A 148 1.00 0.90 17.64
CA ASN A 148 0.23 1.07 18.86
C ASN A 148 -0.29 2.51 19.07
N ASP A 149 0.04 3.45 18.16
CA ASP A 149 -0.32 4.86 18.28
C ASP A 149 -1.64 5.21 17.56
N PHE A 150 -2.75 4.62 18.00
CA PHE A 150 -4.09 4.89 17.43
C PHE A 150 -4.47 6.39 17.44
N GLU A 151 -4.03 7.13 18.45
CA GLU A 151 -4.26 8.58 18.54
C GLU A 151 -3.45 9.35 17.48
N GLY A 152 -2.20 8.96 17.27
CA GLY A 152 -1.37 9.54 16.20
C GLY A 152 -1.98 9.30 14.82
N PHE A 153 -2.47 8.08 14.54
CA PHE A 153 -3.18 7.77 13.30
C PHE A 153 -4.44 8.63 13.13
N ARG A 154 -5.21 8.86 14.21
CA ARG A 154 -6.36 9.77 14.19
C ARG A 154 -5.94 11.18 13.76
N LYS A 155 -4.85 11.72 14.35
CA LYS A 155 -4.31 13.05 13.99
C LYS A 155 -3.82 13.09 12.56
N LEU A 156 -3.13 12.03 12.09
CA LEU A 156 -2.67 11.91 10.70
C LEU A 156 -3.87 11.94 9.74
N LYS A 157 -4.93 11.16 10.04
CA LYS A 157 -6.16 11.14 9.24
C LYS A 157 -6.86 12.50 9.19
N GLN A 158 -6.95 13.19 10.31
CA GLN A 158 -7.57 14.54 10.39
C GLN A 158 -6.84 15.57 9.52
N LYS A 159 -5.51 15.47 9.43
CA LYS A 159 -4.68 16.35 8.57
C LYS A 159 -4.78 15.99 7.09
N ASN A 160 -5.17 14.76 6.75
CA ASN A 160 -5.18 14.20 5.40
C ASN A 160 -6.58 13.68 5.04
N LYS A 161 -7.63 14.50 5.19
CA LYS A 161 -9.05 14.12 5.10
C LYS A 161 -9.43 13.38 3.80
N ASN A 162 -8.80 13.73 2.68
CA ASN A 162 -9.13 13.17 1.37
C ASN A 162 -8.19 12.02 0.95
N LYS A 163 -7.41 11.47 1.89
CA LYS A 163 -6.47 10.39 1.64
C LYS A 163 -6.90 9.12 2.36
N LEU A 164 -6.49 7.97 1.83
CA LEU A 164 -6.62 6.72 2.57
C LEU A 164 -5.51 6.67 3.63
N ILE A 165 -5.93 6.55 4.88
CA ILE A 165 -5.04 6.25 6.01
C ILE A 165 -5.28 4.79 6.35
N ILE A 166 -4.29 3.97 6.06
CA ILE A 166 -4.40 2.52 6.04
C ILE A 166 -3.68 1.96 7.28
N GLY A 167 -4.32 1.02 7.94
CA GLY A 167 -3.69 0.21 9.00
C GLY A 167 -3.41 -1.20 8.50
N ASP A 168 -2.14 -1.59 8.49
CA ASP A 168 -1.67 -2.97 8.35
C ASP A 168 -1.19 -3.46 9.72
N ASP A 169 0.01 -3.10 10.16
CA ASP A 169 0.55 -3.48 11.48
C ASP A 169 -0.31 -2.96 12.63
N LEU A 170 -0.90 -1.77 12.47
CA LEU A 170 -1.86 -1.21 13.42
C LEU A 170 -3.03 -2.18 13.71
N ILE A 171 -3.45 -2.99 12.74
CA ILE A 171 -4.63 -3.87 12.82
C ILE A 171 -4.27 -5.35 12.80
N ALA A 172 -3.29 -5.76 11.98
CA ALA A 172 -2.85 -7.15 11.81
C ALA A 172 -4.01 -8.13 11.53
N THR A 173 -5.02 -7.70 10.75
CA THR A 173 -6.27 -8.43 10.45
C THR A 173 -7.03 -8.88 11.72
N ASN A 174 -6.75 -8.27 12.88
CA ASN A 174 -7.33 -8.61 14.17
C ASN A 174 -8.63 -7.82 14.41
N PRO A 175 -9.77 -8.47 14.73
CA PRO A 175 -11.07 -7.80 14.91
C PRO A 175 -11.09 -6.84 16.11
N GLU A 176 -10.38 -7.14 17.21
CA GLU A 176 -10.35 -6.27 18.39
C GLU A 176 -9.55 -4.99 18.12
N ARG A 177 -8.39 -5.11 17.44
CA ARG A 177 -7.61 -3.95 17.01
C ARG A 177 -8.39 -3.10 16.00
N LEU A 178 -9.15 -3.72 15.09
CA LEU A 178 -10.03 -3.00 14.18
C LEU A 178 -11.14 -2.25 14.95
N LEU A 179 -11.78 -2.88 15.92
CA LEU A 179 -12.77 -2.21 16.79
C LEU A 179 -12.18 -1.00 17.52
N LYS A 180 -10.94 -1.12 18.03
CA LYS A 180 -10.22 -0.02 18.65
C LYS A 180 -9.96 1.12 17.65
N ALA A 181 -9.54 0.80 16.42
CA ALA A 181 -9.31 1.78 15.36
C ALA A 181 -10.60 2.49 14.92
N ILE A 182 -11.73 1.78 14.89
CA ILE A 182 -13.06 2.33 14.62
C ILE A 182 -13.45 3.34 15.71
N LYS A 183 -13.39 2.92 16.98
CA LYS A 183 -13.72 3.77 18.14
C LYS A 183 -12.88 5.04 18.18
N SER A 184 -11.59 4.93 17.92
CA SER A 184 -10.65 6.06 17.91
C SER A 184 -10.66 6.85 16.59
N LYS A 185 -11.41 6.40 15.57
CA LYS A 185 -11.47 7.01 14.23
C LYS A 185 -10.08 7.14 13.58
N SER A 186 -9.19 6.17 13.83
CA SER A 186 -7.77 6.22 13.45
C SER A 186 -7.53 6.06 11.95
N ILE A 187 -8.31 5.19 11.28
CA ILE A 187 -8.13 4.81 9.88
C ILE A 187 -9.42 5.01 9.08
N ASN A 188 -9.31 4.92 7.77
CA ASN A 188 -10.43 4.80 6.83
C ASN A 188 -10.21 3.69 5.78
N ALA A 189 -9.08 2.94 5.89
CA ALA A 189 -8.83 1.72 5.13
C ALA A 189 -8.02 0.73 5.97
N VAL A 190 -8.14 -0.58 5.67
CA VAL A 190 -7.49 -1.66 6.40
C VAL A 190 -6.94 -2.70 5.44
N ILE A 191 -5.72 -3.17 5.71
CA ILE A 191 -5.10 -4.33 5.04
C ILE A 191 -5.70 -5.61 5.61
N ILE A 192 -6.01 -6.55 4.72
CA ILE A 192 -6.55 -7.87 5.05
C ILE A 192 -5.56 -8.93 4.56
N LYS A 193 -4.94 -9.63 5.49
CA LYS A 193 -4.00 -10.73 5.24
C LYS A 193 -4.53 -12.02 5.87
N PRO A 194 -5.19 -12.91 5.11
CA PRO A 194 -5.84 -14.10 5.67
C PRO A 194 -4.92 -14.98 6.52
N ASN A 195 -3.65 -15.11 6.14
CA ASN A 195 -2.69 -15.92 6.86
C ASN A 195 -2.17 -15.32 8.18
N GLN A 196 -2.43 -14.03 8.47
CA GLN A 196 -2.11 -13.45 9.79
C GLN A 196 -3.00 -13.98 10.89
N ILE A 197 -4.27 -14.30 10.57
CA ILE A 197 -5.25 -14.74 11.54
C ILE A 197 -5.54 -16.24 11.45
N GLY A 198 -5.22 -16.90 10.33
CA GLY A 198 -5.34 -18.34 10.15
C GLY A 198 -6.78 -18.89 10.06
N SER A 199 -7.80 -18.02 10.02
CA SER A 199 -9.21 -18.40 9.93
C SER A 199 -9.97 -17.53 8.94
N LEU A 200 -10.46 -18.11 7.84
CA LEU A 200 -11.26 -17.40 6.86
C LEU A 200 -12.58 -16.85 7.43
N LEU A 201 -13.16 -17.51 8.43
CA LEU A 201 -14.35 -17.01 9.11
C LEU A 201 -14.06 -15.73 9.90
N VAL A 202 -12.91 -15.64 10.56
CA VAL A 202 -12.50 -14.42 11.27
C VAL A 202 -12.15 -13.32 10.27
N VAL A 203 -11.45 -13.65 9.18
CA VAL A 203 -11.16 -12.67 8.09
C VAL A 203 -12.46 -12.09 7.54
N LYS A 204 -13.47 -12.92 7.25
CA LYS A 204 -14.77 -12.47 6.78
C LYS A 204 -15.42 -11.52 7.78
N LYS A 205 -15.41 -11.83 9.09
CA LYS A 205 -15.91 -10.93 10.15
C LYS A 205 -15.19 -9.59 10.16
N VAL A 206 -13.87 -9.58 9.99
CA VAL A 206 -13.08 -8.32 9.92
C VAL A 206 -13.51 -7.48 8.72
N ILE A 207 -13.70 -8.09 7.55
CA ILE A 207 -14.17 -7.40 6.34
C ILE A 207 -15.58 -6.84 6.53
N GLU A 208 -16.50 -7.62 7.08
CA GLU A 208 -17.87 -7.18 7.35
C GLU A 208 -17.90 -6.02 8.36
N LEU A 209 -17.09 -6.10 9.42
CA LEU A 209 -16.94 -5.05 10.42
C LEU A 209 -16.38 -3.76 9.78
N ALA A 210 -15.35 -3.86 8.95
CA ALA A 210 -14.78 -2.72 8.22
C ALA A 210 -15.84 -2.06 7.33
N LYS A 211 -16.55 -2.83 6.51
CA LYS A 211 -17.59 -2.34 5.60
C LYS A 211 -18.75 -1.67 6.34
N LYS A 212 -19.23 -2.26 7.43
CA LYS A 212 -20.28 -1.69 8.28
C LYS A 212 -19.90 -0.30 8.83
N ASN A 213 -18.59 -0.04 8.97
CA ASN A 213 -18.07 1.23 9.49
C ASN A 213 -17.44 2.11 8.38
N HIS A 214 -17.79 1.87 7.11
CA HIS A 214 -17.30 2.64 5.95
C HIS A 214 -15.77 2.68 5.82
N ILE A 215 -15.07 1.66 6.33
CA ILE A 215 -13.63 1.48 6.18
C ILE A 215 -13.38 0.65 4.93
N LYS A 216 -12.53 1.16 4.02
CA LYS A 216 -12.13 0.47 2.81
C LYS A 216 -11.31 -0.78 3.11
N THR A 217 -11.53 -1.84 2.36
CA THR A 217 -10.85 -3.13 2.54
C THR A 217 -9.87 -3.37 1.42
N ILE A 218 -8.65 -3.77 1.78
CA ILE A 218 -7.54 -4.03 0.85
C ILE A 218 -7.07 -5.46 1.10
N MET A 219 -7.43 -6.40 0.20
CA MET A 219 -6.88 -7.75 0.25
C MET A 219 -5.40 -7.70 -0.14
N SER A 220 -4.52 -8.32 0.65
CA SER A 220 -3.08 -8.19 0.46
C SER A 220 -2.33 -9.51 0.44
N HIS A 221 -1.32 -9.58 -0.43
CA HIS A 221 -0.28 -10.59 -0.41
C HIS A 221 0.69 -10.40 0.76
N ARG A 222 1.68 -11.26 0.86
CA ARG A 222 2.82 -11.16 1.79
C ARG A 222 4.13 -11.11 1.00
N SER A 223 5.25 -10.74 1.66
CA SER A 223 6.59 -10.81 1.04
C SER A 223 6.95 -12.24 0.60
N GLY A 224 6.82 -13.22 1.50
CA GLY A 224 6.98 -14.66 1.22
C GLY A 224 5.75 -15.26 0.56
N GLU A 225 5.47 -14.93 -0.69
CA GLU A 225 4.28 -15.36 -1.43
C GLU A 225 4.55 -16.60 -2.29
N THR A 226 3.49 -17.33 -2.63
CA THR A 226 3.49 -18.52 -3.49
C THR A 226 2.75 -18.29 -4.81
N ASN A 227 2.78 -19.26 -5.72
CA ASN A 227 2.00 -19.20 -6.97
C ASN A 227 0.49 -19.43 -6.77
N ASP A 228 0.03 -19.60 -5.53
CA ASP A 228 -1.38 -19.66 -5.18
C ASP A 228 -2.10 -18.34 -5.51
N PHE A 229 -3.36 -18.40 -5.86
CA PHE A 229 -4.18 -17.25 -6.23
C PHE A 229 -5.42 -17.05 -5.34
N ALA A 230 -5.55 -17.75 -4.23
CA ALA A 230 -6.72 -17.72 -3.34
C ALA A 230 -7.10 -16.28 -2.92
N ILE A 231 -6.10 -15.41 -2.64
CA ILE A 231 -6.39 -14.01 -2.27
C ILE A 231 -7.09 -13.24 -3.40
N ALA A 232 -6.89 -13.60 -4.67
CA ALA A 232 -7.59 -12.99 -5.79
C ALA A 232 -9.07 -13.40 -5.78
N ASP A 233 -9.37 -14.68 -5.58
CA ASP A 233 -10.74 -15.19 -5.46
C ASP A 233 -11.44 -14.61 -4.23
N LEU A 234 -10.76 -14.55 -3.08
CA LEU A 234 -11.28 -13.96 -1.85
C LEU A 234 -11.56 -12.46 -1.99
N ALA A 235 -10.72 -11.71 -2.70
CA ALA A 235 -10.93 -10.30 -2.95
C ALA A 235 -12.22 -10.05 -3.73
N ILE A 236 -12.53 -10.89 -4.72
CA ILE A 236 -13.78 -10.86 -5.48
C ILE A 236 -14.96 -11.34 -4.64
N ALA A 237 -14.83 -12.51 -4.01
CA ALA A 237 -15.91 -13.12 -3.23
C ALA A 237 -16.41 -12.20 -2.10
N TRP A 238 -15.50 -11.53 -1.43
CA TRP A 238 -15.80 -10.59 -0.36
C TRP A 238 -15.89 -9.13 -0.83
N GLN A 239 -15.85 -8.87 -2.14
CA GLN A 239 -16.01 -7.54 -2.72
C GLN A 239 -15.10 -6.51 -2.02
N CYS A 240 -13.81 -6.81 -1.91
CA CYS A 240 -12.83 -5.87 -1.39
C CYS A 240 -12.71 -4.65 -2.32
N ASP A 241 -12.41 -3.48 -1.75
CA ASP A 241 -12.27 -2.25 -2.55
C ASP A 241 -10.99 -2.24 -3.36
N TYR A 242 -9.91 -2.82 -2.79
CA TYR A 242 -8.57 -2.90 -3.39
C TYR A 242 -7.96 -4.28 -3.23
N ILE A 243 -6.98 -4.58 -4.09
CA ILE A 243 -6.05 -5.69 -3.91
C ILE A 243 -4.61 -5.18 -4.02
N LYS A 244 -3.77 -5.51 -3.04
CA LYS A 244 -2.33 -5.27 -3.00
C LYS A 244 -1.63 -6.58 -3.33
N ALA A 245 -1.21 -6.75 -4.59
CA ALA A 245 -0.69 -8.02 -5.10
C ALA A 245 0.65 -7.89 -5.84
N GLY A 246 1.31 -6.73 -5.75
CA GLY A 246 2.56 -6.46 -6.44
C GLY A 246 2.39 -6.24 -7.96
N ILE A 247 3.52 -6.16 -8.68
CA ILE A 247 3.55 -5.93 -10.13
C ILE A 247 4.35 -7.01 -10.86
N PHE A 248 5.45 -7.44 -10.29
CA PHE A 248 6.45 -8.31 -10.91
C PHE A 248 6.74 -9.55 -10.06
N GLY A 249 6.99 -10.67 -10.74
CA GLY A 249 7.29 -11.97 -10.11
C GLY A 249 6.16 -12.98 -10.32
N LYS A 250 6.52 -14.26 -10.51
CA LYS A 250 5.57 -15.34 -10.80
C LYS A 250 4.44 -15.43 -9.78
N GLU A 251 4.79 -15.29 -8.51
CA GLU A 251 3.86 -15.35 -7.37
C GLU A 251 2.83 -14.22 -7.41
N ARG A 252 3.26 -13.02 -7.82
CA ARG A 252 2.39 -11.83 -7.98
C ARG A 252 1.53 -11.94 -9.22
N GLU A 253 2.16 -12.32 -10.34
CA GLU A 253 1.45 -12.51 -11.61
C GLU A 253 0.35 -13.57 -11.53
N ALA A 254 0.49 -14.62 -10.73
CA ALA A 254 -0.54 -15.64 -10.55
C ALA A 254 -1.88 -15.01 -10.10
N LYS A 255 -1.86 -14.09 -9.13
CA LYS A 255 -3.05 -13.36 -8.64
C LYS A 255 -3.62 -12.44 -9.70
N LEU A 256 -2.75 -11.70 -10.41
CA LEU A 256 -3.16 -10.76 -11.44
C LEU A 256 -3.79 -11.49 -12.63
N LYS A 257 -3.18 -12.59 -13.09
CA LYS A 257 -3.70 -13.46 -14.16
C LYS A 257 -5.05 -14.07 -13.78
N ARG A 258 -5.20 -14.51 -12.51
CA ARG A 258 -6.49 -15.03 -12.00
C ARG A 258 -7.60 -13.98 -12.10
N LEU A 259 -7.36 -12.75 -11.65
CA LEU A 259 -8.35 -11.67 -11.72
C LEU A 259 -8.68 -11.27 -13.16
N ILE A 260 -7.69 -11.25 -14.06
CA ILE A 260 -7.93 -11.01 -15.50
C ILE A 260 -8.76 -12.14 -16.11
N TRP A 261 -8.49 -13.40 -15.72
CA TRP A 261 -9.28 -14.54 -16.19
C TRP A 261 -10.74 -14.43 -15.73
N ILE A 262 -10.94 -14.09 -14.44
CA ILE A 262 -12.28 -13.86 -13.89
C ILE A 262 -12.98 -12.70 -14.65
N GLU A 263 -12.26 -11.60 -14.93
CA GLU A 263 -12.82 -10.46 -15.67
C GLU A 263 -13.30 -10.84 -17.08
N LYS A 264 -12.60 -11.74 -17.77
CA LYS A 264 -12.94 -12.17 -19.12
C LYS A 264 -14.09 -13.16 -19.18
N ASN A 265 -14.37 -13.89 -18.08
CA ASN A 265 -15.35 -14.97 -18.03
C ASN A 265 -16.59 -14.62 -17.19
N ASN A 266 -16.80 -13.36 -16.88
CA ASN A 266 -17.98 -12.78 -16.27
C ASN A 266 -18.57 -11.70 -17.16
#